data_1ffc9b11aad9e2556e1523be53da076d
#
_entry.id   1ffc9b11aad9e2556e1523be53da076d
#
_cell.length_a   1.000
_cell.length_b   1.000
_cell.length_c   1.000
_cell.angle_alpha   90.00
_cell.angle_beta   90.00
_cell.angle_gamma   90.00
#
_symmetry.space_group_name_H-M   'P 1'
#
loop_
_entity.id
_entity.type
_entity.pdbx_description
1 polymer ?
#
loop_
_entity_poly.entity_id
_entity_poly.type
_entity_poly.pdbx_seq_one_letter_code
_entity_poly.pdbx_strand_id
1 'polypeptide(L)'
;MKIDNNIIKHYLKNVMFITGTAYAGKSTMVSILADKYGLIACGENYHFRVSDNIITPNHQPNMCYFQTMKSWQEFLNRTPEEYDRWILDSSREIAEFEVAELICISQNQKVIVDTNIPLDILQEIADYNQVAVMLSPQVMSVEKFFDRADPEKAFLKDQIMQCENPEKTMENFKSCIARVNSKEHYDEYANSGFFTLIREDEKDTKEEVLSILAKHFRLNNDNASFKIT
;
A
#
# COMPACT_ATOMS: atom_id res chain seq x y z
N MET A 1 -26.03 7.52 -2.22
CA MET A 1 -26.32 6.66 -1.04
C MET A 1 -25.01 6.47 -0.33
N LYS A 2 -24.91 6.71 0.96
CA LYS A 2 -23.72 6.42 1.77
C LYS A 2 -23.94 5.08 2.47
N ILE A 3 -22.98 4.15 2.36
CA ILE A 3 -22.99 2.89 3.13
C ILE A 3 -22.38 3.19 4.49
N ASP A 4 -23.01 2.73 5.57
CA ASP A 4 -22.49 2.90 6.91
C ASP A 4 -21.26 2.02 7.17
N ASN A 5 -20.26 2.53 7.90
CA ASN A 5 -18.99 1.85 8.12
C ASN A 5 -19.12 0.52 8.87
N ASN A 6 -20.11 0.37 9.75
CA ASN A 6 -20.37 -0.91 10.43
C ASN A 6 -20.81 -2.02 9.47
N ILE A 7 -21.49 -1.66 8.37
CA ILE A 7 -21.88 -2.58 7.30
C ILE A 7 -20.63 -3.00 6.53
N ILE A 8 -19.79 -2.04 6.14
CA ILE A 8 -18.52 -2.31 5.44
C ILE A 8 -17.65 -3.23 6.29
N LYS A 9 -17.46 -2.90 7.57
CA LYS A 9 -16.70 -3.69 8.55
C LYS A 9 -17.21 -5.13 8.67
N HIS A 10 -18.53 -5.34 8.66
CA HIS A 10 -19.10 -6.68 8.67
C HIS A 10 -18.71 -7.50 7.44
N TYR A 11 -18.74 -6.89 6.25
CA TYR A 11 -18.35 -7.59 5.03
C TYR A 11 -16.84 -7.83 4.92
N LEU A 12 -16.03 -6.98 5.52
CA LEU A 12 -14.56 -7.10 5.53
C LEU A 12 -13.99 -8.00 6.65
N LYS A 13 -14.83 -8.68 7.42
CA LYS A 13 -14.41 -9.53 8.56
C LYS A 13 -13.39 -10.63 8.23
N ASN A 14 -13.31 -11.04 6.97
CA ASN A 14 -12.38 -12.05 6.48
C ASN A 14 -11.11 -11.45 5.86
N VAL A 15 -10.92 -10.13 5.92
CA VAL A 15 -9.77 -9.43 5.32
C VAL A 15 -8.74 -9.11 6.38
N MET A 16 -7.48 -9.36 6.06
CA MET A 16 -6.30 -8.95 6.83
C MET A 16 -5.53 -7.93 6.02
N PHE A 17 -5.27 -6.78 6.60
CA PHE A 17 -4.60 -5.65 5.97
C PHE A 17 -3.16 -5.55 6.45
N ILE A 18 -2.22 -5.46 5.52
CA ILE A 18 -0.85 -5.06 5.81
C ILE A 18 -0.62 -3.71 5.14
N THR A 19 -0.29 -2.70 5.93
CA THR A 19 0.02 -1.33 5.49
C THR A 19 1.33 -0.85 6.12
N GLY A 20 1.75 0.37 5.82
CA GLY A 20 2.95 0.98 6.41
C GLY A 20 3.94 1.49 5.36
N THR A 21 5.18 1.74 5.78
CA THR A 21 6.18 2.41 4.94
C THR A 21 6.69 1.55 3.79
N ALA A 22 7.23 2.22 2.77
CA ALA A 22 7.98 1.54 1.71
C ALA A 22 9.17 0.75 2.31
N TYR A 23 9.59 -0.32 1.64
CA TYR A 23 10.70 -1.21 2.04
C TYR A 23 10.49 -2.03 3.33
N ALA A 24 9.36 -1.92 4.01
CA ALA A 24 9.06 -2.72 5.20
C ALA A 24 8.84 -4.23 4.91
N GLY A 25 8.76 -4.64 3.63
CA GLY A 25 8.60 -6.04 3.24
C GLY A 25 7.14 -6.52 3.20
N LYS A 26 6.17 -5.61 3.14
CA LYS A 26 4.72 -5.89 3.12
C LYS A 26 4.34 -6.93 2.08
N SER A 27 4.62 -6.68 0.80
CA SER A 27 4.25 -7.58 -0.31
C SER A 27 4.87 -8.97 -0.17
N THR A 28 6.10 -9.06 0.37
CA THR A 28 6.74 -10.34 0.67
C THR A 28 5.96 -11.11 1.74
N MET A 29 5.54 -10.43 2.82
CA MET A 29 4.79 -11.06 3.90
C MET A 29 3.38 -11.47 3.45
N VAL A 30 2.72 -10.65 2.64
CA VAL A 30 1.41 -11.01 2.02
C VAL A 30 1.54 -12.30 1.23
N SER A 31 2.54 -12.42 0.35
CA SER A 31 2.76 -13.65 -0.43
C SER A 31 3.03 -14.87 0.44
N ILE A 32 3.98 -14.77 1.39
CA ILE A 32 4.35 -15.91 2.24
C ILE A 32 3.19 -16.34 3.16
N LEU A 33 2.45 -15.39 3.74
CA LEU A 33 1.28 -15.70 4.59
C LEU A 33 0.18 -16.36 3.77
N ALA A 34 -0.09 -15.84 2.57
CA ALA A 34 -1.11 -16.41 1.69
C ALA A 34 -0.78 -17.84 1.31
N ASP A 35 0.44 -18.10 0.87
CA ASP A 35 0.90 -19.45 0.49
C ASP A 35 0.85 -20.43 1.68
N LYS A 36 1.33 -19.99 2.84
CA LYS A 36 1.40 -20.85 4.02
C LYS A 36 0.05 -21.20 4.62
N TYR A 37 -0.89 -20.26 4.60
CA TYR A 37 -2.19 -20.42 5.30
C TYR A 37 -3.39 -20.56 4.34
N GLY A 38 -3.15 -20.69 3.03
CA GLY A 38 -4.21 -20.87 2.03
C GLY A 38 -5.13 -19.66 1.91
N LEU A 39 -4.56 -18.43 1.97
CA LEU A 39 -5.32 -17.18 1.85
C LEU A 39 -5.29 -16.69 0.40
N ILE A 40 -6.26 -15.85 0.03
CA ILE A 40 -6.16 -15.07 -1.19
C ILE A 40 -5.18 -13.92 -0.96
N ALA A 41 -4.14 -13.81 -1.79
CA ALA A 41 -3.20 -12.69 -1.78
C ALA A 41 -3.70 -11.57 -2.70
N CYS A 42 -3.81 -10.35 -2.18
CA CYS A 42 -4.02 -9.14 -2.97
C CYS A 42 -2.78 -8.25 -2.84
N GLY A 43 -2.12 -7.99 -3.97
CA GLY A 43 -0.99 -7.05 -4.03
C GLY A 43 -1.47 -5.60 -4.09
N GLU A 44 -0.57 -4.64 -4.00
CA GLU A 44 -0.85 -3.20 -3.92
C GLU A 44 -1.78 -2.67 -5.03
N ASN A 45 -1.70 -3.23 -6.23
CA ASN A 45 -2.44 -2.75 -7.41
C ASN A 45 -3.52 -3.73 -7.91
N TYR A 46 -4.00 -4.65 -7.06
CA TYR A 46 -4.96 -5.68 -7.46
C TYR A 46 -6.28 -5.11 -8.01
N HIS A 47 -6.66 -3.90 -7.60
CA HIS A 47 -7.88 -3.19 -8.00
C HIS A 47 -7.85 -2.66 -9.45
N PHE A 48 -6.68 -2.54 -10.10
CA PHE A 48 -6.56 -1.97 -11.45
C PHE A 48 -7.42 -2.68 -12.48
N ARG A 49 -7.63 -3.97 -12.36
CA ARG A 49 -8.48 -4.73 -13.27
C ARG A 49 -9.90 -4.17 -13.37
N VAL A 50 -10.44 -3.60 -12.30
CA VAL A 50 -11.77 -3.01 -12.25
C VAL A 50 -11.68 -1.49 -12.41
N SER A 51 -10.83 -0.84 -11.62
CA SER A 51 -10.74 0.63 -11.60
C SER A 51 -10.44 1.22 -12.96
N ASP A 52 -9.49 0.65 -13.73
CA ASP A 52 -9.09 1.16 -15.05
C ASP A 52 -10.23 1.26 -16.07
N ASN A 53 -11.30 0.50 -15.86
CA ASN A 53 -12.48 0.52 -16.74
C ASN A 53 -13.59 1.47 -16.26
N ILE A 54 -13.49 2.01 -15.04
CA ILE A 54 -14.58 2.75 -14.38
C ILE A 54 -14.18 4.18 -14.06
N ILE A 55 -12.89 4.43 -13.77
CA ILE A 55 -12.41 5.76 -13.37
C ILE A 55 -12.70 6.82 -14.42
N THR A 56 -13.04 8.00 -13.95
CA THR A 56 -13.22 9.18 -14.81
C THR A 56 -12.56 10.41 -14.18
N PRO A 57 -12.05 11.36 -14.98
CA PRO A 57 -11.43 12.57 -14.43
C PRO A 57 -12.34 13.42 -13.55
N ASN A 58 -13.66 13.28 -13.71
CA ASN A 58 -14.63 14.01 -12.89
C ASN A 58 -14.85 13.41 -11.48
N HIS A 59 -14.64 12.08 -11.34
CA HIS A 59 -14.88 11.39 -10.08
C HIS A 59 -13.59 10.96 -9.38
N GLN A 60 -12.58 10.55 -10.17
CA GLN A 60 -11.27 10.12 -9.66
C GLN A 60 -10.14 10.91 -10.36
N PRO A 61 -10.05 12.24 -10.15
CA PRO A 61 -9.08 13.08 -10.85
C PRO A 61 -7.62 12.69 -10.55
N ASN A 62 -7.33 12.21 -9.35
CA ASN A 62 -5.97 11.85 -8.95
C ASN A 62 -5.54 10.50 -9.54
N MET A 63 -6.43 9.50 -9.62
CA MET A 63 -6.18 8.24 -10.33
C MET A 63 -6.05 8.47 -11.84
N CYS A 64 -6.83 9.40 -12.41
CA CYS A 64 -6.77 9.76 -13.83
C CYS A 64 -5.62 10.73 -14.16
N TYR A 65 -4.79 11.14 -13.20
CA TYR A 65 -3.79 12.18 -13.41
C TYR A 65 -2.85 11.88 -14.59
N PHE A 66 -2.32 10.66 -14.68
CA PHE A 66 -1.42 10.27 -15.77
C PHE A 66 -2.08 10.25 -17.16
N GLN A 67 -3.41 10.16 -17.22
CA GLN A 67 -4.18 10.24 -18.47
C GLN A 67 -4.45 11.71 -18.88
N THR A 68 -4.43 12.64 -17.91
CA THR A 68 -4.83 14.04 -18.09
C THR A 68 -3.66 15.03 -18.03
N MET A 69 -2.51 14.64 -17.49
CA MET A 69 -1.31 15.46 -17.44
C MET A 69 -0.82 15.84 -18.84
N LYS A 70 -0.22 16.99 -18.99
CA LYS A 70 0.32 17.47 -20.28
C LYS A 70 1.63 16.80 -20.65
N SER A 71 2.46 16.48 -19.67
CA SER A 71 3.77 15.86 -19.85
C SER A 71 4.30 15.27 -18.55
N TRP A 72 5.26 14.36 -18.65
CA TRP A 72 6.00 13.85 -17.49
C TRP A 72 6.74 14.95 -16.73
N GLN A 73 7.16 16.01 -17.40
CA GLN A 73 7.81 17.15 -16.76
C GLN A 73 6.87 17.86 -15.78
N GLU A 74 5.56 17.95 -16.09
CA GLU A 74 4.56 18.50 -15.17
C GLU A 74 4.49 17.69 -13.87
N PHE A 75 4.47 16.35 -13.97
CA PHE A 75 4.47 15.47 -12.82
C PHE A 75 5.76 15.58 -11.98
N LEU A 76 6.92 15.56 -12.65
CA LEU A 76 8.23 15.53 -12.01
C LEU A 76 8.64 16.89 -11.40
N ASN A 77 8.03 18.00 -11.84
CA ASN A 77 8.28 19.33 -11.31
C ASN A 77 7.33 19.75 -10.18
N ARG A 78 6.48 18.85 -9.70
CA ARG A 78 5.66 19.11 -8.50
C ARG A 78 6.56 19.45 -7.32
N THR A 79 6.08 20.35 -6.46
CA THR A 79 6.70 20.53 -5.16
C THR A 79 6.52 19.28 -4.28
N PRO A 80 7.35 19.06 -3.25
CA PRO A 80 7.16 17.97 -2.32
C PRO A 80 5.75 17.93 -1.70
N GLU A 81 5.16 19.09 -1.39
CA GLU A 81 3.83 19.23 -0.81
C GLU A 81 2.71 18.88 -1.82
N GLU A 82 2.87 19.26 -3.09
CA GLU A 82 1.92 18.90 -4.16
C GLU A 82 1.97 17.40 -4.44
N TYR A 83 3.16 16.81 -4.43
CA TYR A 83 3.34 15.38 -4.63
C TYR A 83 2.72 14.56 -3.46
N ASP A 84 3.01 14.96 -2.23
CA ASP A 84 2.48 14.35 -1.01
C ASP A 84 0.94 14.39 -0.99
N ARG A 85 0.36 15.55 -1.29
CA ARG A 85 -1.10 15.70 -1.39
C ARG A 85 -1.69 14.79 -2.46
N TRP A 86 -1.07 14.71 -3.63
CA TRP A 86 -1.54 13.84 -4.70
C TRP A 86 -1.50 12.35 -4.30
N ILE A 87 -0.46 11.91 -3.59
CA ILE A 87 -0.39 10.54 -3.04
C ILE A 87 -1.56 10.28 -2.08
N LEU A 88 -1.83 11.21 -1.15
CA LEU A 88 -2.92 11.07 -0.19
C LEU A 88 -4.29 11.07 -0.87
N ASP A 89 -4.53 11.99 -1.78
CA ASP A 89 -5.80 12.12 -2.49
C ASP A 89 -6.04 10.90 -3.42
N SER A 90 -5.02 10.43 -4.13
CA SER A 90 -5.13 9.21 -4.95
C SER A 90 -5.38 7.96 -4.10
N SER A 91 -4.75 7.85 -2.93
CA SER A 91 -4.99 6.75 -1.99
C SER A 91 -6.44 6.72 -1.49
N ARG A 92 -7.07 7.87 -1.29
CA ARG A 92 -8.49 7.96 -0.92
C ARG A 92 -9.42 7.52 -2.05
N GLU A 93 -9.12 7.93 -3.29
CA GLU A 93 -9.87 7.47 -4.47
C GLU A 93 -9.72 5.96 -4.68
N ILE A 94 -8.50 5.44 -4.54
CA ILE A 94 -8.18 4.01 -4.64
C ILE A 94 -8.92 3.20 -3.55
N ALA A 95 -9.01 3.72 -2.32
CA ALA A 95 -9.62 3.03 -1.20
C ALA A 95 -11.07 2.61 -1.48
N GLU A 96 -11.83 3.40 -2.24
CA GLU A 96 -13.20 3.05 -2.61
C GLU A 96 -13.25 1.79 -3.48
N PHE A 97 -12.31 1.64 -4.43
CA PHE A 97 -12.20 0.45 -5.28
C PHE A 97 -11.68 -0.75 -4.49
N GLU A 98 -10.64 -0.56 -3.67
CA GLU A 98 -10.11 -1.62 -2.83
C GLU A 98 -11.19 -2.21 -1.92
N VAL A 99 -11.93 -1.37 -1.21
CA VAL A 99 -13.01 -1.81 -0.31
C VAL A 99 -14.10 -2.56 -1.07
N ALA A 100 -14.54 -2.04 -2.23
CA ALA A 100 -15.56 -2.69 -3.03
C ALA A 100 -15.12 -4.07 -3.52
N GLU A 101 -13.89 -4.20 -4.01
CA GLU A 101 -13.34 -5.48 -4.46
C GLU A 101 -13.10 -6.46 -3.29
N LEU A 102 -12.56 -5.99 -2.17
CA LEU A 102 -12.34 -6.83 -0.99
C LEU A 102 -13.65 -7.41 -0.45
N ILE A 103 -14.74 -6.65 -0.49
CA ILE A 103 -16.07 -7.16 -0.14
C ILE A 103 -16.46 -8.33 -1.05
N CYS A 104 -16.21 -8.22 -2.36
CA CYS A 104 -16.53 -9.29 -3.31
C CYS A 104 -15.64 -10.52 -3.12
N ILE A 105 -14.32 -10.33 -2.96
CA ILE A 105 -13.34 -11.41 -2.89
C ILE A 105 -13.43 -12.18 -1.55
N SER A 106 -13.70 -11.48 -0.45
CA SER A 106 -13.62 -12.04 0.91
C SER A 106 -14.88 -12.75 1.39
N GLN A 107 -15.91 -12.92 0.55
CA GLN A 107 -17.19 -13.49 0.97
C GLN A 107 -17.05 -14.90 1.56
N ASN A 108 -16.27 -15.78 0.94
CA ASN A 108 -16.17 -17.19 1.30
C ASN A 108 -14.74 -17.63 1.66
N GLN A 109 -13.76 -16.74 1.57
CA GLN A 109 -12.35 -17.04 1.82
C GLN A 109 -11.69 -15.90 2.59
N LYS A 110 -10.65 -16.24 3.33
CA LYS A 110 -9.81 -15.23 3.98
C LYS A 110 -8.87 -14.61 2.95
N VAL A 111 -8.74 -13.30 3.03
CA VAL A 111 -7.91 -12.48 2.13
C VAL A 111 -6.84 -11.78 2.96
N ILE A 112 -5.63 -11.68 2.42
CA ILE A 112 -4.58 -10.82 2.94
C ILE A 112 -4.16 -9.83 1.86
N VAL A 113 -4.06 -8.55 2.20
CA VAL A 113 -3.83 -7.48 1.24
C VAL A 113 -2.66 -6.59 1.66
N ASP A 114 -1.80 -6.24 0.69
CA ASP A 114 -0.86 -5.10 0.78
C ASP A 114 -1.63 -3.86 0.34
N THR A 115 -1.97 -2.96 1.28
CA THR A 115 -2.89 -1.85 1.02
C THR A 115 -2.28 -0.49 1.30
N ASN A 116 -2.72 0.50 0.53
CA ASN A 116 -2.49 1.91 0.75
C ASN A 116 -3.76 2.64 1.22
N ILE A 117 -4.80 1.91 1.65
CA ILE A 117 -5.99 2.53 2.26
C ILE A 117 -5.52 3.41 3.44
N PRO A 118 -5.91 4.69 3.47
CA PRO A 118 -5.55 5.61 4.56
C PRO A 118 -5.92 5.07 5.94
N LEU A 119 -5.10 5.38 6.94
CA LEU A 119 -5.26 4.88 8.30
C LEU A 119 -6.59 5.26 8.94
N ASP A 120 -7.07 6.47 8.70
CA ASP A 120 -8.36 6.95 9.19
C ASP A 120 -9.52 6.11 8.63
N ILE A 121 -9.45 5.70 7.36
CA ILE A 121 -10.44 4.79 6.77
C ILE A 121 -10.32 3.40 7.40
N LEU A 122 -9.11 2.85 7.52
CA LEU A 122 -8.91 1.53 8.16
C LEU A 122 -9.42 1.50 9.59
N GLN A 123 -9.25 2.59 10.36
CA GLN A 123 -9.78 2.71 11.73
C GLN A 123 -11.30 2.60 11.80
N GLU A 124 -12.00 3.02 10.75
CA GLU A 124 -13.45 2.97 10.67
C GLU A 124 -13.98 1.60 10.21
N ILE A 125 -13.26 0.90 9.31
CA ILE A 125 -13.76 -0.28 8.61
C ILE A 125 -13.10 -1.61 9.02
N ALA A 126 -12.08 -1.60 9.88
CA ALA A 126 -11.36 -2.79 10.29
C ALA A 126 -11.21 -2.87 11.83
N ASP A 127 -11.05 -4.09 12.34
CA ASP A 127 -10.72 -4.32 13.74
C ASP A 127 -9.19 -4.37 13.95
N TYR A 128 -8.74 -4.11 15.17
CA TYR A 128 -7.32 -4.16 15.55
C TYR A 128 -6.60 -5.43 15.05
N ASN A 129 -7.25 -6.59 15.18
CA ASN A 129 -6.67 -7.88 14.78
C ASN A 129 -6.61 -8.10 13.26
N GLN A 130 -7.21 -7.21 12.48
CA GLN A 130 -7.21 -7.28 11.02
C GLN A 130 -6.13 -6.43 10.38
N VAL A 131 -5.49 -5.51 11.11
CA VAL A 131 -4.54 -4.57 10.55
C VAL A 131 -3.17 -4.74 11.20
N ALA A 132 -2.15 -4.88 10.36
CA ALA A 132 -0.75 -4.82 10.76
C ALA A 132 -0.03 -3.69 10.01
N VAL A 133 0.61 -2.81 10.75
CA VAL A 133 1.45 -1.74 10.22
C VAL A 133 2.89 -2.22 10.23
N MET A 134 3.55 -2.23 9.08
CA MET A 134 4.96 -2.59 8.96
C MET A 134 5.79 -1.35 8.63
N LEU A 135 6.79 -1.08 9.43
CA LEU A 135 7.67 0.08 9.30
C LEU A 135 9.10 -0.34 9.01
N SER A 136 9.78 0.42 8.15
CA SER A 136 11.21 0.32 7.89
C SER A 136 11.93 1.58 8.34
N PRO A 137 13.27 1.55 8.55
CA PRO A 137 14.05 2.75 8.79
C PRO A 137 13.84 3.78 7.66
N GLN A 138 13.54 5.04 8.01
CA GLN A 138 13.20 6.10 7.07
C GLN A 138 14.27 6.34 5.98
N VAL A 139 15.55 6.22 6.34
CA VAL A 139 16.68 6.40 5.42
C VAL A 139 16.60 5.46 4.22
N MET A 140 16.10 4.24 4.42
CA MET A 140 16.01 3.23 3.35
C MET A 140 14.99 3.61 2.27
N SER A 141 13.92 4.29 2.61
CA SER A 141 12.86 4.63 1.65
C SER A 141 13.30 5.65 0.61
N VAL A 142 14.19 6.56 0.99
CA VAL A 142 14.70 7.62 0.10
C VAL A 142 15.93 7.14 -0.68
N GLU A 143 16.92 6.56 0.01
CA GLU A 143 18.20 6.18 -0.61
C GLU A 143 18.04 5.03 -1.61
N LYS A 144 17.19 4.04 -1.28
CA LYS A 144 16.99 2.85 -2.10
C LYS A 144 15.84 2.95 -3.10
N PHE A 145 15.20 4.11 -3.23
CA PHE A 145 14.02 4.24 -4.11
C PHE A 145 14.31 3.81 -5.55
N PHE A 146 15.45 4.21 -6.10
CA PHE A 146 15.87 3.88 -7.48
C PHE A 146 16.77 2.63 -7.59
N ASP A 147 17.13 2.00 -6.46
CA ASP A 147 18.03 0.83 -6.47
C ASP A 147 17.28 -0.50 -6.74
N ARG A 148 15.95 -0.48 -6.74
CA ARG A 148 15.15 -1.66 -7.10
C ARG A 148 15.18 -1.91 -8.60
N ALA A 149 15.32 -3.17 -8.98
CA ALA A 149 15.03 -3.67 -10.33
C ALA A 149 13.50 -3.67 -10.57
N ASP A 150 12.93 -2.47 -10.65
CA ASP A 150 11.51 -2.20 -10.81
C ASP A 150 11.32 -1.44 -12.14
N PRO A 151 10.59 -1.99 -13.12
CA PRO A 151 10.40 -1.38 -14.43
C PRO A 151 9.78 0.03 -14.35
N GLU A 152 8.85 0.27 -13.41
CA GLU A 152 8.23 1.59 -13.25
C GLU A 152 9.23 2.64 -12.78
N LYS A 153 10.13 2.26 -11.86
CA LYS A 153 11.19 3.17 -11.38
C LYS A 153 12.27 3.41 -12.42
N ALA A 154 12.61 2.38 -13.20
CA ALA A 154 13.50 2.53 -14.34
C ALA A 154 12.91 3.51 -15.37
N PHE A 155 11.63 3.34 -15.72
CA PHE A 155 10.90 4.25 -16.60
C PHE A 155 10.88 5.68 -16.04
N LEU A 156 10.60 5.85 -14.75
CA LEU A 156 10.57 7.17 -14.10
C LEU A 156 11.95 7.85 -14.16
N LYS A 157 13.01 7.09 -13.91
CA LYS A 157 14.40 7.59 -14.06
C LYS A 157 14.69 8.04 -15.49
N ASP A 158 14.24 7.27 -16.50
CA ASP A 158 14.39 7.64 -17.89
C ASP A 158 13.62 8.94 -18.23
N GLN A 159 12.43 9.14 -17.68
CA GLN A 159 11.68 10.39 -17.85
C GLN A 159 12.40 11.59 -17.20
N ILE A 160 12.99 11.40 -16.03
CA ILE A 160 13.82 12.44 -15.37
C ILE A 160 15.00 12.83 -16.27
N MET A 161 15.68 11.86 -16.88
CA MET A 161 16.83 12.11 -17.76
C MET A 161 16.46 12.84 -19.06
N GLN A 162 15.18 12.84 -19.45
CA GLN A 162 14.66 13.58 -20.61
C GLN A 162 14.19 15.01 -20.27
N CYS A 163 14.17 15.40 -19.01
CA CYS A 163 13.80 16.75 -18.60
C CYS A 163 14.86 17.79 -19.00
N GLU A 164 14.45 19.06 -19.10
CA GLU A 164 15.33 20.16 -19.45
C GLU A 164 16.56 20.31 -18.52
N ASN A 165 16.36 20.00 -17.22
CA ASN A 165 17.45 19.98 -16.23
C ASN A 165 17.34 18.68 -15.39
N PRO A 166 17.92 17.55 -15.85
CA PRO A 166 17.79 16.26 -15.22
C PRO A 166 18.29 16.21 -13.76
N GLU A 167 19.40 16.90 -13.46
CA GLU A 167 19.99 16.91 -12.11
C GLU A 167 19.04 17.57 -11.11
N LYS A 168 18.55 18.77 -11.45
CA LYS A 168 17.60 19.51 -10.61
C LYS A 168 16.28 18.76 -10.47
N THR A 169 15.80 18.14 -11.55
CA THR A 169 14.57 17.33 -11.51
C THR A 169 14.74 16.10 -10.62
N MET A 170 15.90 15.43 -10.67
CA MET A 170 16.21 14.32 -9.80
C MET A 170 16.27 14.73 -8.32
N GLU A 171 16.89 15.87 -8.02
CA GLU A 171 16.96 16.41 -6.66
C GLU A 171 15.56 16.75 -6.12
N ASN A 172 14.74 17.43 -6.94
CA ASN A 172 13.35 17.72 -6.59
C ASN A 172 12.55 16.44 -6.34
N PHE A 173 12.66 15.46 -7.22
CA PHE A 173 11.93 14.21 -7.07
C PHE A 173 12.37 13.42 -5.83
N LYS A 174 13.66 13.40 -5.48
CA LYS A 174 14.14 12.85 -4.20
C LYS A 174 13.53 13.57 -3.00
N SER A 175 13.36 14.90 -3.09
CA SER A 175 12.70 15.69 -2.04
C SER A 175 11.22 15.34 -1.92
N CYS A 176 10.52 15.06 -3.04
CA CYS A 176 9.15 14.55 -3.03
C CYS A 176 9.06 13.18 -2.30
N ILE A 177 9.97 12.24 -2.63
CA ILE A 177 10.02 10.94 -1.95
C ILE A 177 10.35 11.09 -0.46
N ALA A 178 11.25 12.01 -0.10
CA ALA A 178 11.57 12.30 1.30
C ALA A 178 10.35 12.88 2.07
N ARG A 179 9.53 13.70 1.42
CA ARG A 179 8.30 14.26 2.03
C ARG A 179 7.28 13.19 2.32
N VAL A 180 6.99 12.31 1.37
CA VAL A 180 6.06 11.16 1.55
C VAL A 180 6.55 10.19 2.63
N ASN A 181 7.88 10.06 2.80
CA ASN A 181 8.49 9.24 3.85
C ASN A 181 8.96 10.08 5.05
N SER A 182 8.35 11.22 5.31
CA SER A 182 8.73 12.11 6.40
C SER A 182 8.52 11.45 7.77
N LYS A 183 9.17 12.03 8.79
CA LYS A 183 8.96 11.61 10.19
C LYS A 183 7.49 11.77 10.60
N GLU A 184 6.81 12.78 10.10
CA GLU A 184 5.39 13.03 10.34
C GLU A 184 4.54 11.84 9.90
N HIS A 185 4.66 11.40 8.64
CA HIS A 185 3.96 10.22 8.12
C HIS A 185 4.39 8.93 8.83
N TYR A 186 5.67 8.80 9.16
CA TYR A 186 6.14 7.66 9.95
C TYR A 186 5.47 7.61 11.32
N ASP A 187 5.40 8.74 12.01
CA ASP A 187 4.78 8.85 13.34
C ASP A 187 3.27 8.60 13.30
N GLU A 188 2.57 9.00 12.21
CA GLU A 188 1.16 8.67 11.98
C GLU A 188 0.95 7.14 11.95
N TYR A 189 1.78 6.42 11.20
CA TYR A 189 1.74 4.96 11.17
C TYR A 189 2.09 4.35 12.52
N ALA A 190 3.17 4.79 13.15
CA ALA A 190 3.64 4.27 14.43
C ALA A 190 2.63 4.48 15.57
N ASN A 191 1.86 5.57 15.52
CA ASN A 191 0.86 5.93 16.52
C ASN A 191 -0.58 5.66 16.08
N SER A 192 -0.78 4.87 15.02
CA SER A 192 -2.10 4.58 14.45
C SER A 192 -3.08 3.86 15.38
N GLY A 193 -2.59 3.29 16.48
CA GLY A 193 -3.37 2.45 17.38
C GLY A 193 -3.52 1.00 16.91
N PHE A 194 -3.03 0.66 15.71
CA PHE A 194 -2.96 -0.71 15.23
C PHE A 194 -1.70 -1.44 15.69
N PHE A 195 -1.67 -2.75 15.49
CA PHE A 195 -0.46 -3.53 15.70
C PHE A 195 0.64 -3.05 14.76
N THR A 196 1.79 -2.63 15.35
CA THR A 196 2.91 -2.07 14.59
C THR A 196 4.15 -2.93 14.77
N LEU A 197 4.76 -3.32 13.64
CA LEU A 197 6.02 -4.03 13.57
C LEU A 197 7.08 -3.12 12.94
N ILE A 198 8.09 -2.74 13.72
CA ILE A 198 9.24 -2.00 13.21
C ILE A 198 10.30 -3.03 12.82
N ARG A 199 10.67 -3.05 11.54
CA ARG A 199 11.65 -3.97 11.02
C ARG A 199 13.07 -3.39 11.17
N GLU A 200 13.95 -4.11 11.87
CA GLU A 200 15.38 -3.84 11.92
C GLU A 200 16.10 -4.77 10.94
N ASP A 201 16.53 -4.25 9.79
CA ASP A 201 17.04 -5.00 8.63
C ASP A 201 18.11 -6.06 8.92
N GLU A 202 18.88 -5.91 10.00
CA GLU A 202 19.99 -6.83 10.33
C GLU A 202 19.62 -7.92 11.34
N LYS A 203 18.45 -7.82 11.97
CA LYS A 203 18.07 -8.68 13.10
C LYS A 203 16.85 -9.55 12.83
N ASP A 204 15.93 -9.11 11.98
CA ASP A 204 14.65 -9.80 11.82
C ASP A 204 14.68 -10.76 10.62
N THR A 205 14.67 -12.05 10.90
CA THR A 205 14.50 -13.06 9.84
C THR A 205 13.06 -13.02 9.30
N LYS A 206 12.88 -13.46 8.04
CA LYS A 206 11.55 -13.56 7.44
C LYS A 206 10.62 -14.49 8.24
N GLU A 207 11.18 -15.54 8.83
CA GLU A 207 10.47 -16.53 9.65
C GLU A 207 9.95 -15.93 10.95
N GLU A 208 10.72 -15.07 11.60
CA GLU A 208 10.31 -14.36 12.82
C GLU A 208 9.18 -13.38 12.52
N VAL A 209 9.34 -12.52 11.51
CA VAL A 209 8.30 -11.58 11.07
C VAL A 209 7.01 -12.33 10.70
N LEU A 210 7.14 -13.43 9.94
CA LEU A 210 6.01 -14.28 9.58
C LEU A 210 5.29 -14.84 10.80
N SER A 211 6.04 -15.33 11.80
CA SER A 211 5.48 -15.89 13.03
C SER A 211 4.72 -14.83 13.84
N ILE A 212 5.28 -13.63 13.94
CA ILE A 212 4.67 -12.51 14.65
C ILE A 212 3.36 -12.09 13.97
N LEU A 213 3.36 -11.92 12.64
CA LEU A 213 2.17 -11.55 11.87
C LEU A 213 1.10 -12.64 11.92
N ALA A 214 1.48 -13.92 11.80
CA ALA A 214 0.55 -15.03 11.90
C ALA A 214 -0.15 -15.08 13.26
N LYS A 215 0.59 -14.83 14.34
CA LYS A 215 0.03 -14.74 15.69
C LYS A 215 -0.93 -13.56 15.82
N HIS A 216 -0.57 -12.38 15.30
CA HIS A 216 -1.43 -11.20 15.32
C HIS A 216 -2.75 -11.44 14.58
N PHE A 217 -2.69 -11.98 13.37
CA PHE A 217 -3.86 -12.31 12.56
C PHE A 217 -4.59 -13.58 13.00
N ARG A 218 -4.14 -14.25 14.07
CA ARG A 218 -4.73 -15.50 14.61
C ARG A 218 -4.84 -16.60 13.55
N LEU A 219 -3.78 -16.74 12.73
CA LEU A 219 -3.69 -17.77 11.72
C LEU A 219 -3.16 -19.05 12.35
N ASN A 220 -3.99 -20.11 12.33
CA ASN A 220 -3.64 -21.44 12.81
C ASN A 220 -3.35 -22.37 11.63
N ASN A 221 -2.46 -23.34 11.81
CA ASN A 221 -2.09 -24.31 10.78
C ASN A 221 -3.24 -25.29 10.41
N ASP A 222 -4.41 -25.19 11.03
CA ASP A 222 -5.52 -26.14 10.86
C ASP A 222 -6.21 -26.06 9.48
N ASN A 223 -5.86 -25.08 8.65
CA ASN A 223 -6.45 -24.92 7.31
C ASN A 223 -5.62 -25.53 6.15
N ALA A 224 -4.60 -26.32 6.44
CA ALA A 224 -3.76 -26.95 5.40
C ALA A 224 -4.41 -28.20 4.74
N SER A 225 -5.68 -28.51 5.00
CA SER A 225 -6.33 -29.77 4.59
C SER A 225 -7.52 -29.62 3.65
N PHE A 226 -7.57 -28.61 2.81
CA PHE A 226 -8.47 -28.62 1.65
C PHE A 226 -7.69 -28.59 0.35
N LYS A 227 -6.94 -29.67 0.07
CA LYS A 227 -6.66 -30.03 -1.32
C LYS A 227 -7.91 -30.75 -1.82
N ILE A 228 -8.69 -30.05 -2.63
CA ILE A 228 -9.75 -30.66 -3.44
C ILE A 228 -9.05 -31.55 -4.46
N THR A 229 -9.32 -32.85 -4.32
CA THR A 229 -9.06 -33.85 -5.37
C THR A 229 -9.95 -33.62 -6.58
#